data_93dbd65d0358abb3381b3369828feaf2
#
_entry.id   93dbd65d0358abb3381b3369828feaf2
#
_cell.length_a   1.000
_cell.length_b   1.000
_cell.length_c   1.000
_cell.angle_alpha   90.00
_cell.angle_beta   90.00
_cell.angle_gamma   90.00
#
_symmetry.space_group_name_H-M   'P 1'
#
loop_
_entity.id
_entity.type
_entity.pdbx_description
1 polymer ?
#
loop_
_entity_poly.entity_id
_entity_poly.type
_entity_poly.pdbx_seq_one_letter_code
_entity_poly.pdbx_strand_id
1 'polypeptide(L)'
;VKIAFIVQRYGAEILGGSEYHCRLIAERLALKHDVDVLTTCARDYVTWENEYPEGNDRIRGVTVRRFKNARTRDIASFNQYSDWIFHHDHTRDDEMSWLEQQGPWCPALIEHLNRHHRQYDALIFFTYLYAPTVLGLDIDPSRSILVPTAHDEPAIRLSIYKEMFKKAAAVAYNTEVEKNFLKTTFEFRSVADETVGCGVDLMQDQAQPDDPEPEDEDEIHKRLAPHLRARGAQFRRRHRLQGQFLLYGGRIDAGKGCEELI
;
A
#
# COMPACT_ATOMS: atom_id res chain seq x y z
N VAL A 1 0.88 21.53 7.32
CA VAL A 1 0.97 20.28 8.07
C VAL A 1 2.10 19.45 7.48
N LYS A 2 2.91 18.80 8.31
CA LYS A 2 3.98 17.91 7.86
C LYS A 2 3.59 16.46 8.09
N ILE A 3 3.58 15.66 7.03
CA ILE A 3 3.06 14.29 7.03
C ILE A 3 4.17 13.33 6.58
N ALA A 4 4.34 12.22 7.29
CA ALA A 4 5.17 11.12 6.82
C ALA A 4 4.30 9.93 6.39
N PHE A 5 4.55 9.41 5.19
CA PHE A 5 4.05 8.12 4.75
C PHE A 5 5.14 7.06 4.95
N ILE A 6 4.76 5.94 5.53
CA ILE A 6 5.64 4.80 5.74
C ILE A 6 5.11 3.65 4.89
N VAL A 7 5.90 3.24 3.91
CA VAL A 7 5.53 2.20 2.93
C VAL A 7 6.75 1.38 2.54
N GLN A 8 6.57 0.10 2.28
CA GLN A 8 7.65 -0.84 2.00
C GLN A 8 8.46 -0.49 0.74
N ARG A 9 7.82 0.05 -0.30
CA ARG A 9 8.44 0.47 -1.57
C ARG A 9 7.77 1.73 -2.10
N TYR A 10 8.53 2.60 -2.74
CA TYR A 10 7.98 3.81 -3.36
C TYR A 10 8.79 4.23 -4.58
N GLY A 11 8.12 4.42 -5.72
CA GLY A 11 8.72 4.85 -6.99
C GLY A 11 7.66 5.06 -8.06
N ALA A 12 7.99 5.84 -9.10
CA ALA A 12 7.07 6.09 -10.22
C ALA A 12 6.76 4.81 -11.02
N GLU A 13 7.70 3.88 -11.04
CA GLU A 13 7.64 2.60 -11.74
C GLU A 13 7.12 1.44 -10.87
N ILE A 14 6.88 1.66 -9.59
CA ILE A 14 6.35 0.62 -8.69
C ILE A 14 4.86 0.42 -8.97
N LEU A 15 4.49 -0.79 -9.39
CA LEU A 15 3.14 -1.15 -9.83
C LEU A 15 2.31 -1.92 -8.79
N GLY A 16 2.80 -2.06 -7.56
CA GLY A 16 2.03 -2.69 -6.47
C GLY A 16 0.78 -1.86 -6.10
N GLY A 17 -0.35 -2.52 -5.85
CA GLY A 17 -1.61 -1.83 -5.59
C GLY A 17 -1.57 -0.89 -4.39
N SER A 18 -1.01 -1.35 -3.26
CA SER A 18 -0.86 -0.54 -2.05
C SER A 18 0.14 0.60 -2.23
N GLU A 19 1.26 0.34 -2.92
CA GLU A 19 2.28 1.34 -3.19
C GLU A 19 1.75 2.42 -4.17
N TYR A 20 0.99 2.01 -5.19
CA TYR A 20 0.35 2.94 -6.11
C TYR A 20 -0.69 3.81 -5.38
N HIS A 21 -1.52 3.22 -4.52
CA HIS A 21 -2.48 3.95 -3.69
C HIS A 21 -1.77 4.94 -2.75
N CYS A 22 -0.73 4.50 -2.04
CA CYS A 22 0.11 5.38 -1.22
C CYS A 22 0.64 6.56 -2.02
N ARG A 23 1.16 6.31 -3.23
CA ARG A 23 1.71 7.34 -4.11
C ARG A 23 0.64 8.35 -4.54
N LEU A 24 -0.54 7.89 -4.95
CA LEU A 24 -1.63 8.78 -5.36
C LEU A 24 -2.04 9.74 -4.24
N ILE A 25 -2.12 9.25 -3.00
CA ILE A 25 -2.48 10.09 -1.85
C ILE A 25 -1.33 11.04 -1.50
N ALA A 26 -0.09 10.54 -1.42
CA ALA A 26 1.06 11.34 -1.08
C ALA A 26 1.29 12.49 -2.08
N GLU A 27 1.21 12.21 -3.39
CA GLU A 27 1.36 13.21 -4.45
C GLU A 27 0.27 14.30 -4.37
N ARG A 28 -0.99 13.94 -4.04
CA ARG A 28 -2.08 14.91 -3.89
C ARG A 28 -1.95 15.76 -2.64
N LEU A 29 -1.58 15.15 -1.53
CA LEU A 29 -1.35 15.89 -0.28
C LEU A 29 -0.15 16.82 -0.39
N ALA A 30 0.87 16.46 -1.17
CA ALA A 30 2.05 17.30 -1.42
C ALA A 30 1.73 18.61 -2.16
N LEU A 31 0.55 18.74 -2.77
CA LEU A 31 0.09 20.01 -3.37
C LEU A 31 -0.23 21.07 -2.30
N LYS A 32 -0.55 20.66 -1.07
CA LYS A 32 -1.01 21.57 0.02
C LYS A 32 -0.24 21.39 1.32
N HIS A 33 0.56 20.35 1.45
CA HIS A 33 1.23 19.97 2.68
C HIS A 33 2.68 19.60 2.43
N ASP A 34 3.50 19.62 3.48
CA ASP A 34 4.88 19.09 3.46
C ASP A 34 4.80 17.56 3.65
N VAL A 35 5.15 16.82 2.62
CA VAL A 35 4.99 15.35 2.60
C VAL A 35 6.34 14.68 2.38
N ASP A 36 6.73 13.88 3.37
CA ASP A 36 7.83 12.94 3.29
C ASP A 36 7.30 11.51 3.11
N VAL A 37 7.95 10.71 2.26
CA VAL A 37 7.77 9.26 2.20
C VAL A 37 9.02 8.58 2.72
N LEU A 38 8.88 7.80 3.78
CA LEU A 38 9.93 6.97 4.37
C LEU A 38 9.76 5.55 3.83
N THR A 39 10.74 5.08 3.08
CA THR A 39 10.63 3.80 2.36
C THR A 39 11.98 3.10 2.29
N THR A 40 11.99 1.89 1.74
CA THR A 40 13.22 1.13 1.57
C THR A 40 13.88 1.37 0.21
N CYS A 41 15.12 0.87 0.06
CA CYS A 41 15.81 0.84 -1.24
C CYS A 41 15.34 -0.29 -2.16
N ALA A 42 14.35 -1.08 -1.75
CA ALA A 42 13.87 -2.17 -2.59
C ALA A 42 12.98 -1.69 -3.72
N ARG A 43 13.15 -2.29 -4.89
CA ARG A 43 12.26 -2.16 -6.03
C ARG A 43 11.42 -3.41 -6.23
N ASP A 44 12.04 -4.57 -6.02
CA ASP A 44 11.37 -5.85 -6.03
C ASP A 44 10.78 -6.21 -4.66
N TYR A 45 9.58 -6.83 -4.65
CA TYR A 45 8.92 -7.28 -3.42
C TYR A 45 9.21 -8.76 -3.10
N VAL A 46 9.90 -9.46 -3.98
CA VAL A 46 10.22 -10.88 -3.80
C VAL A 46 11.43 -11.03 -2.92
N THR A 47 12.51 -10.37 -3.26
CA THR A 47 13.82 -10.51 -2.58
C THR A 47 14.14 -9.37 -1.63
N TRP A 48 13.54 -8.19 -1.80
CA TRP A 48 13.84 -6.96 -1.08
C TRP A 48 15.29 -6.46 -1.31
N GLU A 49 15.88 -6.75 -2.47
CA GLU A 49 17.20 -6.23 -2.82
C GLU A 49 17.22 -4.70 -2.85
N ASN A 50 18.35 -4.13 -2.45
CA ASN A 50 18.58 -2.69 -2.44
C ASN A 50 18.93 -2.19 -3.84
N GLU A 51 17.95 -2.01 -4.70
CA GLU A 51 18.12 -1.59 -6.09
C GLU A 51 18.16 -0.06 -6.25
N TYR A 52 17.44 0.67 -5.39
CA TYR A 52 17.55 2.12 -5.35
C TYR A 52 18.73 2.59 -4.50
N PRO A 53 19.33 3.75 -4.83
CA PRO A 53 20.30 4.37 -3.95
C PRO A 53 19.65 4.82 -2.64
N GLU A 54 20.40 4.68 -1.54
CA GLU A 54 20.02 5.22 -0.25
C GLU A 54 20.09 6.75 -0.24
N GLY A 55 19.22 7.38 0.52
CA GLY A 55 19.21 8.83 0.69
C GLY A 55 17.90 9.49 0.27
N ASN A 56 17.98 10.76 -0.07
CA ASN A 56 16.82 11.56 -0.43
C ASN A 56 16.65 11.64 -1.95
N ASP A 57 15.41 11.60 -2.35
CA ASP A 57 14.95 11.76 -3.74
C ASP A 57 13.70 12.64 -3.76
N ARG A 58 13.29 13.11 -4.92
CA ARG A 58 12.04 13.87 -5.09
C ARG A 58 11.24 13.31 -6.24
N ILE A 59 10.04 12.83 -5.95
CA ILE A 59 9.14 12.23 -6.95
C ILE A 59 7.83 13.01 -6.94
N ARG A 60 7.52 13.71 -8.03
CA ARG A 60 6.26 14.45 -8.24
C ARG A 60 5.86 15.33 -7.04
N GLY A 61 6.81 16.09 -6.52
CA GLY A 61 6.56 17.01 -5.41
C GLY A 61 6.74 16.41 -4.00
N VAL A 62 6.82 15.09 -3.89
CA VAL A 62 7.00 14.37 -2.62
C VAL A 62 8.49 14.18 -2.34
N THR A 63 8.93 14.45 -1.12
CA THR A 63 10.26 14.09 -0.65
C THR A 63 10.31 12.63 -0.26
N VAL A 64 11.18 11.85 -0.91
CA VAL A 64 11.32 10.41 -0.66
C VAL A 64 12.64 10.14 0.03
N ARG A 65 12.60 9.50 1.19
CA ARG A 65 13.79 9.08 1.94
C ARG A 65 13.88 7.57 1.90
N ARG A 66 14.96 7.06 1.30
CA ARG A 66 15.21 5.63 1.14
C ARG A 66 16.26 5.15 2.11
N PHE A 67 15.98 4.00 2.73
CA PHE A 67 16.83 3.32 3.70
C PHE A 67 17.14 1.92 3.20
N LYS A 68 18.38 1.48 3.38
CA LYS A 68 18.80 0.14 2.99
C LYS A 68 18.16 -0.92 3.87
N ASN A 69 17.64 -1.96 3.25
CA ASN A 69 17.31 -3.19 3.93
C ASN A 69 18.59 -3.85 4.44
N ALA A 70 18.56 -4.31 5.68
CA ALA A 70 19.71 -4.98 6.31
C ALA A 70 19.90 -6.41 5.78
N ARG A 71 18.86 -6.99 5.17
CA ARG A 71 18.90 -8.33 4.56
C ARG A 71 17.94 -8.44 3.40
N THR A 72 18.25 -9.34 2.48
CA THR A 72 17.35 -9.80 1.43
C THR A 72 16.51 -10.98 1.94
N ARG A 73 15.39 -11.27 1.27
CA ARG A 73 14.57 -12.43 1.56
C ARG A 73 14.98 -13.61 0.69
N ASP A 74 15.31 -14.72 1.34
CA ASP A 74 15.39 -16.02 0.68
C ASP A 74 13.97 -16.59 0.57
N ILE A 75 13.45 -16.65 -0.64
CA ILE A 75 12.06 -17.08 -0.88
C ILE A 75 11.81 -18.53 -0.49
N ALA A 76 12.77 -19.42 -0.73
CA ALA A 76 12.59 -20.85 -0.44
C ALA A 76 12.52 -21.08 1.07
N SER A 77 13.46 -20.52 1.82
CA SER A 77 13.49 -20.60 3.29
C SER A 77 12.27 -19.91 3.91
N PHE A 78 11.89 -18.75 3.39
CA PHE A 78 10.72 -18.01 3.87
C PHE A 78 9.42 -18.78 3.66
N ASN A 79 9.21 -19.38 2.49
CA ASN A 79 8.02 -20.18 2.21
C ASN A 79 7.94 -21.41 3.12
N GLN A 80 9.05 -22.10 3.35
CA GLN A 80 9.11 -23.23 4.26
C GLN A 80 8.79 -22.82 5.71
N TYR A 81 9.33 -21.70 6.16
CA TYR A 81 9.05 -21.19 7.50
C TYR A 81 7.62 -20.69 7.63
N SER A 82 7.06 -20.09 6.58
CA SER A 82 5.64 -19.67 6.53
C SER A 82 4.69 -20.86 6.62
N ASP A 83 4.97 -21.93 5.88
CA ASP A 83 4.18 -23.16 5.96
C ASP A 83 4.21 -23.75 7.38
N TRP A 84 5.39 -23.78 8.00
CA TRP A 84 5.52 -24.26 9.36
C TRP A 84 4.72 -23.39 10.36
N ILE A 85 4.93 -22.08 10.38
CA ILE A 85 4.34 -21.19 11.39
C ILE A 85 2.81 -21.10 11.28
N PHE A 86 2.26 -21.26 10.07
CA PHE A 86 0.80 -21.20 9.88
C PHE A 86 0.07 -22.48 10.28
N HIS A 87 0.79 -23.60 10.46
CA HIS A 87 0.19 -24.91 10.71
C HIS A 87 0.62 -25.56 12.02
N HIS A 88 1.55 -24.96 12.76
CA HIS A 88 2.08 -25.53 14.00
C HIS A 88 2.01 -24.53 15.15
N ASP A 89 2.00 -25.06 16.37
CA ASP A 89 2.14 -24.24 17.57
C ASP A 89 3.49 -23.52 17.55
N HIS A 90 3.48 -22.24 17.83
CA HIS A 90 4.66 -21.39 17.77
C HIS A 90 4.60 -20.30 18.84
N THR A 91 5.74 -19.68 19.10
CA THR A 91 5.89 -18.59 20.05
C THR A 91 5.80 -17.23 19.35
N ARG A 92 5.67 -16.17 20.17
CA ARG A 92 5.77 -14.80 19.65
C ARG A 92 7.14 -14.50 19.02
N ASP A 93 8.21 -15.08 19.55
CA ASP A 93 9.55 -14.89 18.99
C ASP A 93 9.66 -15.54 17.61
N ASP A 94 8.96 -16.65 17.38
CA ASP A 94 8.84 -17.26 16.05
C ASP A 94 8.09 -16.34 15.08
N GLU A 95 7.02 -15.69 15.53
CA GLU A 95 6.29 -14.70 14.72
C GLU A 95 7.15 -13.48 14.37
N MET A 96 7.97 -13.00 15.31
CA MET A 96 8.91 -11.91 15.06
C MET A 96 10.01 -12.33 14.09
N SER A 97 10.49 -13.58 14.20
CA SER A 97 11.44 -14.16 13.24
C SER A 97 10.83 -14.29 11.84
N TRP A 98 9.54 -14.65 11.78
CA TRP A 98 8.79 -14.68 10.52
C TRP A 98 8.67 -13.28 9.92
N LEU A 99 8.31 -12.27 10.72
CA LEU A 99 8.21 -10.87 10.28
C LEU A 99 9.54 -10.35 9.73
N GLU A 100 10.65 -10.70 10.37
CA GLU A 100 11.98 -10.34 9.89
C GLU A 100 12.30 -10.99 8.54
N GLN A 101 11.93 -12.26 8.35
CA GLN A 101 12.11 -12.97 7.09
C GLN A 101 11.15 -12.47 6.00
N GLN A 102 9.91 -12.16 6.36
CA GLN A 102 8.94 -11.54 5.45
C GLN A 102 9.49 -10.22 4.91
N GLY A 103 10.09 -9.43 5.76
CA GLY A 103 10.68 -8.14 5.39
C GLY A 103 9.64 -7.06 4.94
N PRO A 104 10.10 -6.02 4.26
CA PRO A 104 11.52 -5.65 4.17
C PRO A 104 12.09 -5.34 5.56
N TRP A 105 13.22 -5.96 5.91
CA TRP A 105 13.85 -5.72 7.20
C TRP A 105 14.78 -4.51 7.12
N CYS A 106 14.30 -3.39 7.61
CA CYS A 106 14.94 -2.08 7.47
C CYS A 106 15.08 -1.33 8.82
N PRO A 107 16.00 -1.77 9.72
CA PRO A 107 16.19 -1.13 11.02
C PRO A 107 16.52 0.36 10.92
N ALA A 108 17.25 0.78 9.88
CA ALA A 108 17.62 2.17 9.66
C ALA A 108 16.40 3.09 9.47
N LEU A 109 15.32 2.61 8.81
CA LEU A 109 14.06 3.34 8.68
C LEU A 109 13.41 3.52 10.06
N ILE A 110 13.36 2.46 10.86
CA ILE A 110 12.76 2.48 12.20
C ILE A 110 13.56 3.41 13.13
N GLU A 111 14.89 3.36 13.07
CA GLU A 111 15.76 4.25 13.84
C GLU A 111 15.57 5.72 13.43
N HIS A 112 15.45 5.99 12.12
CA HIS A 112 15.16 7.33 11.61
C HIS A 112 13.81 7.82 12.14
N LEU A 113 12.76 7.00 12.04
CA LEU A 113 11.43 7.33 12.52
C LEU A 113 11.45 7.63 14.03
N ASN A 114 12.13 6.80 14.81
CA ASN A 114 12.27 6.95 16.26
C ASN A 114 12.91 8.29 16.67
N ARG A 115 13.90 8.73 15.90
CA ARG A 115 14.59 10.01 16.14
C ARG A 115 13.79 11.23 15.68
N HIS A 116 12.93 11.07 14.64
CA HIS A 116 12.36 12.21 13.91
C HIS A 116 10.83 12.27 13.91
N HIS A 117 10.11 11.29 14.51
CA HIS A 117 8.64 11.24 14.48
C HIS A 117 7.99 12.55 14.94
N ARG A 118 8.59 13.25 15.92
CA ARG A 118 8.03 14.48 16.50
C ARG A 118 7.96 15.68 15.53
N GLN A 119 8.69 15.62 14.42
CA GLN A 119 8.62 16.66 13.39
C GLN A 119 7.40 16.50 12.45
N TYR A 120 6.68 15.38 12.55
CA TYR A 120 5.49 15.10 11.76
C TYR A 120 4.23 15.29 12.59
N ASP A 121 3.22 15.89 11.97
CA ASP A 121 1.89 16.04 12.56
C ASP A 121 1.08 14.74 12.44
N ALA A 122 1.35 13.94 11.40
CA ALA A 122 0.76 12.62 11.20
C ALA A 122 1.76 11.65 10.57
N LEU A 123 1.65 10.37 10.96
CA LEU A 123 2.40 9.24 10.43
C LEU A 123 1.39 8.27 9.79
N ILE A 124 1.48 8.08 8.48
CA ILE A 124 0.54 7.25 7.73
C ILE A 124 1.24 5.97 7.29
N PHE A 125 0.83 4.84 7.83
CA PHE A 125 1.40 3.53 7.55
C PHE A 125 0.56 2.77 6.53
N PHE A 126 1.22 2.29 5.47
CA PHE A 126 0.58 1.51 4.42
C PHE A 126 0.95 0.04 4.52
N THR A 127 -0.08 -0.80 4.42
CA THR A 127 0.00 -2.26 4.46
C THR A 127 0.41 -2.81 5.83
N TYR A 128 -0.50 -3.57 6.43
CA TYR A 128 -0.32 -4.15 7.76
C TYR A 128 0.83 -5.17 7.84
N LEU A 129 1.07 -5.89 6.72
CA LEU A 129 1.84 -7.12 6.64
C LEU A 129 3.34 -6.96 6.95
N TYR A 130 3.92 -5.79 6.74
CA TYR A 130 5.36 -5.59 6.67
C TYR A 130 5.98 -5.02 7.94
N ALA A 131 7.24 -5.38 8.18
CA ALA A 131 8.00 -4.96 9.35
C ALA A 131 8.02 -3.43 9.60
N PRO A 132 8.14 -2.55 8.59
CA PRO A 132 8.08 -1.10 8.82
C PRO A 132 6.79 -0.62 9.47
N THR A 133 5.65 -1.24 9.15
CA THR A 133 4.36 -0.91 9.77
C THR A 133 4.27 -1.47 11.19
N VAL A 134 4.58 -2.75 11.37
CA VAL A 134 4.46 -3.42 12.68
C VAL A 134 5.34 -2.73 13.73
N LEU A 135 6.59 -2.43 13.38
CA LEU A 135 7.55 -1.80 14.28
C LEU A 135 7.35 -0.29 14.39
N GLY A 136 6.95 0.36 13.30
CA GLY A 136 6.81 1.82 13.25
C GLY A 136 5.63 2.35 14.03
N LEU A 137 4.51 1.62 14.06
CA LEU A 137 3.30 2.01 14.81
C LEU A 137 3.54 2.13 16.32
N ASP A 138 4.55 1.44 16.86
CA ASP A 138 4.92 1.54 18.27
C ASP A 138 5.60 2.85 18.66
N ILE A 139 6.11 3.60 17.69
CA ILE A 139 6.93 4.78 17.95
C ILE A 139 6.08 5.99 18.38
N ASP A 140 4.98 6.25 17.68
CA ASP A 140 4.04 7.32 18.05
C ASP A 140 2.60 6.92 17.68
N PRO A 141 1.98 6.04 18.46
CA PRO A 141 0.63 5.56 18.21
C PRO A 141 -0.42 6.68 18.10
N SER A 142 -0.23 7.75 18.86
CA SER A 142 -1.20 8.86 18.96
C SER A 142 -1.34 9.68 17.69
N ARG A 143 -0.34 9.66 16.81
CA ARG A 143 -0.31 10.35 15.51
C ARG A 143 -0.32 9.40 14.34
N SER A 144 -0.47 8.10 14.60
CA SER A 144 -0.40 7.06 13.58
C SER A 144 -1.76 6.77 12.98
N ILE A 145 -1.82 6.80 11.66
CA ILE A 145 -2.96 6.37 10.85
C ILE A 145 -2.54 5.12 10.08
N LEU A 146 -3.32 4.07 10.16
CA LEU A 146 -3.08 2.83 9.42
C LEU A 146 -4.00 2.73 8.20
N VAL A 147 -3.43 2.50 7.01
CA VAL A 147 -4.12 2.06 5.80
C VAL A 147 -3.78 0.57 5.62
N PRO A 148 -4.63 -0.36 6.08
CA PRO A 148 -4.21 -1.74 6.30
C PRO A 148 -3.97 -2.52 5.02
N THR A 149 -4.77 -2.32 3.97
CA THR A 149 -4.78 -3.16 2.76
C THR A 149 -4.92 -4.66 3.09
N ALA A 150 -5.77 -4.96 4.07
CA ALA A 150 -5.90 -6.27 4.66
C ALA A 150 -6.97 -7.13 3.98
N HIS A 151 -6.73 -8.42 3.97
CA HIS A 151 -7.68 -9.43 3.51
C HIS A 151 -7.49 -10.71 4.30
N ASP A 152 -8.39 -11.67 4.13
CA ASP A 152 -8.30 -12.95 4.83
C ASP A 152 -7.17 -13.80 4.25
N GLU A 153 -6.06 -13.85 4.98
CA GLU A 153 -4.87 -14.65 4.65
C GLU A 153 -4.25 -15.23 5.93
N PRO A 154 -3.48 -16.32 5.85
CA PRO A 154 -2.94 -16.99 7.05
C PRO A 154 -2.13 -16.06 7.96
N ALA A 155 -1.31 -15.20 7.40
CA ALA A 155 -0.44 -14.30 8.16
C ALA A 155 -1.18 -13.38 9.12
N ILE A 156 -2.38 -12.91 8.74
CA ILE A 156 -3.13 -11.94 9.56
C ILE A 156 -3.55 -12.51 10.94
N ARG A 157 -3.52 -13.84 11.08
CA ARG A 157 -3.87 -14.54 12.33
C ARG A 157 -2.73 -14.60 13.34
N LEU A 158 -1.52 -14.23 12.96
CA LEU A 158 -0.40 -14.13 13.88
C LEU A 158 -0.69 -13.09 14.97
N SER A 159 -0.26 -13.36 16.19
CA SER A 159 -0.56 -12.54 17.36
C SER A 159 0.00 -11.13 17.28
N ILE A 160 1.13 -10.96 16.58
CA ILE A 160 1.77 -9.65 16.32
C ILE A 160 0.82 -8.67 15.64
N TYR A 161 -0.03 -9.14 14.72
CA TYR A 161 -0.98 -8.27 14.02
C TYR A 161 -2.18 -7.90 14.88
N LYS A 162 -2.66 -8.81 15.72
CA LYS A 162 -3.73 -8.51 16.68
C LYS A 162 -3.37 -7.36 17.62
N GLU A 163 -2.12 -7.29 18.05
CA GLU A 163 -1.63 -6.18 18.87
C GLU A 163 -1.41 -4.91 18.06
N MET A 164 -0.84 -5.05 16.86
CA MET A 164 -0.56 -3.93 15.97
C MET A 164 -1.82 -3.14 15.62
N PHE A 165 -2.92 -3.82 15.24
CA PHE A 165 -4.17 -3.16 14.87
C PHE A 165 -4.78 -2.32 15.99
N LYS A 166 -4.45 -2.60 17.25
CA LYS A 166 -4.94 -1.83 18.40
C LYS A 166 -4.20 -0.53 18.65
N LYS A 167 -3.06 -0.32 18.00
CA LYS A 167 -2.14 0.80 18.30
C LYS A 167 -2.45 2.07 17.53
N ALA A 168 -2.93 2.00 16.30
CA ALA A 168 -3.20 3.17 15.49
C ALA A 168 -4.28 4.07 16.08
N ALA A 169 -4.05 5.38 16.11
CA ALA A 169 -5.05 6.36 16.50
C ALA A 169 -6.25 6.37 15.54
N ALA A 170 -5.98 6.11 14.26
CA ALA A 170 -7.03 6.01 13.25
C ALA A 170 -6.74 4.90 12.26
N VAL A 171 -7.79 4.34 11.67
CA VAL A 171 -7.70 3.36 10.58
C VAL A 171 -8.52 3.84 9.39
N ALA A 172 -7.86 3.92 8.23
CA ALA A 172 -8.46 4.30 6.97
C ALA A 172 -8.60 3.05 6.08
N TYR A 173 -9.80 2.51 5.98
CA TYR A 173 -10.07 1.29 5.22
C TYR A 173 -10.27 1.58 3.73
N ASN A 174 -9.84 0.66 2.88
CA ASN A 174 -10.08 0.77 1.44
C ASN A 174 -11.51 0.37 1.06
N THR A 175 -12.14 -0.54 1.82
CA THR A 175 -13.50 -1.03 1.54
C THR A 175 -14.25 -1.34 2.83
N GLU A 176 -15.58 -1.34 2.77
CA GLU A 176 -16.42 -1.82 3.88
C GLU A 176 -16.19 -3.31 4.19
N VAL A 177 -15.83 -4.10 3.18
CA VAL A 177 -15.49 -5.53 3.36
C VAL A 177 -14.25 -5.67 4.24
N GLU A 178 -13.18 -4.92 3.96
CA GLU A 178 -11.98 -4.87 4.77
C GLU A 178 -12.28 -4.43 6.21
N LYS A 179 -13.04 -3.36 6.38
CA LYS A 179 -13.47 -2.83 7.68
C LYS A 179 -14.21 -3.88 8.50
N ASN A 180 -15.21 -4.51 7.92
CA ASN A 180 -16.00 -5.53 8.59
C ASN A 180 -15.16 -6.76 8.94
N PHE A 181 -14.31 -7.21 8.02
CA PHE A 181 -13.40 -8.32 8.26
C PHE A 181 -12.49 -8.06 9.46
N LEU A 182 -11.79 -6.92 9.49
CA LEU A 182 -10.87 -6.60 10.57
C LEU A 182 -11.58 -6.41 11.91
N LYS A 183 -12.72 -5.73 11.94
CA LYS A 183 -13.50 -5.54 13.17
C LYS A 183 -14.04 -6.86 13.74
N THR A 184 -14.44 -7.77 12.88
CA THR A 184 -14.92 -9.09 13.30
C THR A 184 -13.78 -9.98 13.79
N THR A 185 -12.63 -9.92 13.10
CA THR A 185 -11.48 -10.79 13.40
C THR A 185 -10.77 -10.38 14.69
N PHE A 186 -10.64 -9.09 14.96
CA PHE A 186 -9.79 -8.60 16.07
C PHE A 186 -10.54 -7.92 17.21
N GLU A 187 -11.83 -7.69 17.09
CA GLU A 187 -12.65 -7.06 18.15
C GLU A 187 -11.98 -5.79 18.71
N PHE A 188 -11.35 -4.98 17.87
CA PHE A 188 -10.70 -3.75 18.31
C PHE A 188 -11.54 -2.51 17.96
N ARG A 189 -11.29 -1.45 18.73
CA ARG A 189 -11.87 -0.13 18.45
C ARG A 189 -10.73 0.88 18.33
N SER A 190 -10.59 1.46 17.16
CA SER A 190 -9.75 2.64 16.94
C SER A 190 -10.44 3.90 17.47
N VAL A 191 -9.66 4.94 17.73
CA VAL A 191 -10.19 6.26 18.11
C VAL A 191 -11.03 6.84 16.98
N ALA A 192 -10.55 6.69 15.74
CA ALA A 192 -11.27 7.05 14.52
C ALA A 192 -11.12 5.94 13.49
N ASP A 193 -12.17 5.64 12.75
CA ASP A 193 -12.14 4.68 11.65
C ASP A 193 -13.13 5.07 10.55
N GLU A 194 -12.64 5.04 9.31
CA GLU A 194 -13.43 5.44 8.15
C GLU A 194 -13.11 4.57 6.94
N THR A 195 -14.09 4.34 6.07
CA THR A 195 -13.88 3.75 4.77
C THR A 195 -13.64 4.87 3.76
N VAL A 196 -12.37 5.05 3.39
CA VAL A 196 -11.93 6.16 2.53
C VAL A 196 -11.90 5.79 1.06
N GLY A 197 -11.98 4.50 0.75
CA GLY A 197 -11.90 4.02 -0.63
C GLY A 197 -10.48 4.07 -1.22
N CYS A 198 -10.41 3.65 -2.49
CA CYS A 198 -9.18 3.67 -3.26
C CYS A 198 -9.45 4.39 -4.58
N GLY A 199 -8.96 5.61 -4.72
CA GLY A 199 -9.10 6.40 -5.95
C GLY A 199 -8.18 5.91 -7.06
N VAL A 200 -8.56 6.19 -8.30
CA VAL A 200 -7.71 6.01 -9.48
C VAL A 200 -7.62 7.33 -10.25
N ASP A 201 -6.48 7.56 -10.88
CA ASP A 201 -6.38 8.65 -11.84
C ASP A 201 -7.18 8.27 -13.08
N LEU A 202 -8.29 8.95 -13.28
CA LEU A 202 -8.92 8.96 -14.59
C LEU A 202 -7.93 9.64 -15.53
N MET A 203 -7.56 8.99 -16.65
CA MET A 203 -6.73 9.63 -17.65
C MET A 203 -7.48 10.84 -18.19
N GLN A 204 -7.14 12.02 -17.68
CA GLN A 204 -7.57 13.28 -18.26
C GLN A 204 -6.83 13.44 -19.58
N ASP A 205 -7.52 13.21 -20.70
CA ASP A 205 -7.10 13.76 -21.98
C ASP A 205 -7.34 15.25 -21.91
N GLN A 206 -6.26 16.02 -21.72
CA GLN A 206 -6.16 17.44 -22.01
C GLN A 206 -7.40 18.29 -21.67
N ALA A 207 -7.87 18.23 -20.42
CA ALA A 207 -8.67 19.31 -19.90
C ALA A 207 -7.80 20.58 -19.98
N GLN A 208 -8.28 21.61 -20.66
CA GLN A 208 -7.58 22.89 -20.67
C GLN A 208 -7.62 23.47 -19.26
N PRO A 209 -6.58 24.24 -18.85
CA PRO A 209 -6.51 24.80 -17.49
C PRO A 209 -7.73 25.62 -17.06
N ASP A 210 -8.56 26.04 -18.01
CA ASP A 210 -9.74 26.89 -17.82
C ASP A 210 -11.08 26.10 -17.87
N ASP A 211 -11.06 24.77 -18.00
CA ASP A 211 -12.30 23.99 -17.94
C ASP A 211 -12.83 23.96 -16.50
N PRO A 212 -14.12 24.28 -16.28
CA PRO A 212 -14.73 24.23 -14.95
C PRO A 212 -14.66 22.79 -14.40
N GLU A 213 -14.39 22.66 -13.10
CA GLU A 213 -14.45 21.35 -12.44
C GLU A 213 -15.85 20.75 -12.61
N PRO A 214 -15.95 19.44 -12.94
CA PRO A 214 -17.26 18.79 -13.09
C PRO A 214 -17.99 18.76 -11.75
N GLU A 215 -19.28 19.10 -11.77
CA GLU A 215 -20.12 19.22 -10.57
C GLU A 215 -20.60 17.87 -10.01
N ASP A 216 -20.65 16.83 -10.87
CA ASP A 216 -21.08 15.48 -10.48
C ASP A 216 -20.43 14.35 -11.33
N GLU A 217 -20.65 13.09 -10.89
CA GLU A 217 -20.12 11.89 -11.57
C GLU A 217 -20.73 11.69 -12.97
N ASP A 218 -21.96 12.10 -13.20
CA ASP A 218 -22.62 11.98 -14.50
C ASP A 218 -22.00 12.93 -15.54
N GLU A 219 -21.57 14.11 -15.13
CA GLU A 219 -20.88 15.07 -15.98
C GLU A 219 -19.47 14.57 -16.33
N ILE A 220 -18.77 14.00 -15.36
CA ILE A 220 -17.48 13.31 -15.60
C ILE A 220 -17.64 12.21 -16.65
N HIS A 221 -18.66 11.37 -16.52
CA HIS A 221 -18.95 10.28 -17.46
C HIS A 221 -19.28 10.80 -18.87
N LYS A 222 -20.05 11.87 -18.99
CA LYS A 222 -20.40 12.47 -20.29
C LYS A 222 -19.20 13.06 -20.99
N ARG A 223 -18.27 13.70 -20.28
CA ARG A 223 -17.04 14.27 -20.84
C ARG A 223 -16.06 13.19 -21.28
N LEU A 224 -15.91 12.12 -20.50
CA LEU A 224 -14.96 11.03 -20.79
C LEU A 224 -15.45 10.04 -21.84
N ALA A 225 -16.76 9.89 -22.03
CA ALA A 225 -17.34 8.88 -22.92
C ALA A 225 -16.81 8.90 -24.37
N PRO A 226 -16.65 10.07 -25.05
CA PRO A 226 -16.11 10.11 -26.42
C PRO A 226 -14.67 9.63 -26.49
N HIS A 227 -13.82 10.05 -25.57
CA HIS A 227 -12.39 9.68 -25.51
C HIS A 227 -12.21 8.21 -25.16
N LEU A 228 -12.99 7.68 -24.21
CA LEU A 228 -12.99 6.27 -23.84
C LEU A 228 -13.41 5.38 -25.01
N ARG A 229 -14.42 5.80 -25.80
CA ARG A 229 -14.84 5.08 -27.02
C ARG A 229 -13.75 5.05 -28.07
N ALA A 230 -13.08 6.18 -28.33
CA ALA A 230 -11.98 6.25 -29.29
C ALA A 230 -10.80 5.38 -28.88
N ARG A 231 -10.41 5.41 -27.61
CA ARG A 231 -9.36 4.55 -27.04
C ARG A 231 -9.73 3.08 -27.07
N GLY A 232 -10.96 2.74 -26.74
CA GLY A 232 -11.49 1.37 -26.84
C GLY A 232 -11.41 0.84 -28.28
N ALA A 233 -11.76 1.66 -29.27
CA ALA A 233 -11.62 1.30 -30.68
C ALA A 233 -10.16 1.14 -31.11
N GLN A 234 -9.26 1.99 -30.61
CA GLN A 234 -7.82 1.87 -30.87
C GLN A 234 -7.25 0.60 -30.22
N PHE A 235 -7.62 0.31 -28.96
CA PHE A 235 -7.23 -0.91 -28.24
C PHE A 235 -7.67 -2.17 -29.01
N ARG A 236 -8.94 -2.21 -29.41
CA ARG A 236 -9.47 -3.33 -30.20
C ARG A 236 -8.67 -3.54 -31.50
N ARG A 237 -8.39 -2.47 -32.25
CA ARG A 237 -7.57 -2.54 -33.48
C ARG A 237 -6.18 -3.04 -33.21
N ARG A 238 -5.50 -2.49 -32.18
CA ARG A 238 -4.13 -2.86 -31.81
C ARG A 238 -4.01 -4.34 -31.43
N HIS A 239 -4.98 -4.85 -30.70
CA HIS A 239 -4.97 -6.21 -30.19
C HIS A 239 -5.82 -7.20 -31.05
N ARG A 240 -6.32 -6.74 -32.19
CA ARG A 240 -7.14 -7.55 -33.13
C ARG A 240 -8.36 -8.21 -32.47
N LEU A 241 -8.97 -7.54 -31.50
CA LEU A 241 -10.13 -8.04 -30.77
C LEU A 241 -11.41 -7.78 -31.56
N GLN A 242 -12.16 -8.84 -31.84
CA GLN A 242 -13.47 -8.79 -32.49
C GLN A 242 -14.55 -9.30 -31.52
N GLY A 243 -15.74 -8.74 -31.61
CA GLY A 243 -16.85 -9.13 -30.74
C GLY A 243 -16.73 -8.62 -29.29
N GLN A 244 -17.44 -9.28 -28.40
CA GLN A 244 -17.38 -9.01 -26.96
C GLN A 244 -16.16 -9.71 -26.36
N PHE A 245 -15.55 -9.11 -25.35
CA PHE A 245 -14.43 -9.72 -24.63
C PHE A 245 -14.46 -9.27 -23.16
N LEU A 246 -13.92 -10.11 -22.30
CA LEU A 246 -13.59 -9.79 -20.92
C LEU A 246 -12.09 -9.50 -20.83
N LEU A 247 -11.73 -8.45 -20.09
CA LEU A 247 -10.34 -8.11 -19.82
C LEU A 247 -10.06 -8.32 -18.33
N TYR A 248 -9.12 -9.19 -18.04
CA TYR A 248 -8.56 -9.32 -16.70
C TYR A 248 -7.26 -8.53 -16.62
N GLY A 249 -7.16 -7.68 -15.60
CA GLY A 249 -5.96 -6.89 -15.31
C GLY A 249 -5.43 -7.21 -13.92
N GLY A 250 -4.39 -8.03 -13.83
CA GLY A 250 -3.80 -8.41 -12.55
C GLY A 250 -2.81 -9.56 -12.66
N ARG A 251 -2.28 -10.00 -11.50
CA ARG A 251 -1.47 -11.21 -11.47
C ARG A 251 -2.36 -12.43 -11.70
N ILE A 252 -1.86 -13.38 -12.48
CA ILE A 252 -2.52 -14.66 -12.69
C ILE A 252 -2.10 -15.58 -11.54
N ASP A 253 -2.95 -15.66 -10.53
CA ASP A 253 -2.79 -16.59 -9.40
C ASP A 253 -4.17 -17.05 -8.90
N ALA A 254 -4.22 -18.19 -8.21
CA ALA A 254 -5.46 -18.80 -7.72
C ALA A 254 -6.24 -17.86 -6.79
N GLY A 255 -5.56 -17.04 -5.96
CA GLY A 255 -6.21 -16.10 -5.05
C GLY A 255 -6.90 -14.92 -5.74
N LYS A 256 -6.75 -14.78 -7.06
CA LYS A 256 -7.38 -13.74 -7.88
C LYS A 256 -8.60 -14.22 -8.68
N GLY A 257 -9.00 -15.47 -8.50
CA GLY A 257 -10.18 -16.04 -9.17
C GLY A 257 -10.05 -16.11 -10.71
N CYS A 258 -8.83 -16.17 -11.25
CA CYS A 258 -8.61 -16.19 -12.70
C CYS A 258 -9.19 -17.44 -13.35
N GLU A 259 -9.23 -18.57 -12.62
CA GLU A 259 -9.76 -19.84 -13.08
C GLU A 259 -11.29 -19.80 -13.23
N GLU A 260 -11.97 -18.92 -12.51
CA GLU A 260 -13.42 -18.74 -12.58
C GLU A 260 -13.86 -17.94 -13.83
N LEU A 261 -12.90 -17.33 -14.55
CA LEU A 261 -13.15 -16.55 -15.76
C LEU A 261 -13.02 -17.38 -17.05
N ILE A 262 -12.49 -18.60 -16.97
CA ILE A 262 -12.26 -19.50 -18.10
C ILE A 262 -13.34 -20.56 -18.16
#